data_94b5afb2491205680891b3a4c7a28692
#
_entry.id   94b5afb2491205680891b3a4c7a28692
#
_cell.length_a   1.000
_cell.length_b   1.000
_cell.length_c   1.000
_cell.angle_alpha   90.00
_cell.angle_beta   90.00
_cell.angle_gamma   90.00
#
_symmetry.space_group_name_H-M   'P 1'
#
loop_
_entity.id
_entity.type
_entity.pdbx_description
1 polymer ?
#
loop_
_entity_poly.entity_id
_entity_poly.type
_entity_poly.pdbx_seq_one_letter_code
_entity_poly.pdbx_strand_id
1 'polypeptide(L)'
;LGNNHIKKLHNKVESHIPYVTFLAATAYYHALKSAEKKKKEDNYVEDNHVEIEYFQTMLPIWLLKRLNKFSEMQEKMAQRFIGSHQVKVLTLGMERDLEITVKDGTCRIESEVARWAIKKDFELNDQPDAKQFKNYDVVACDLGGGTDDLALLPAGLKAPKDRDSLVSNTEAPFLVHLENLRKNKLLEHFESVRDLEKFIYTNIQKTKMIRTDGNTGQKFDLTDVIKQSLIEYAEIKIAQIENAFTPPKDKEYKYVYFGGVAEVLKEAISKVTKVRYNSEISEENHIVAENARLLNLYGLEVLSRAEQVKRTKKEAQSI
;
A
#
# COMPACT_ATOMS: atom_id res chain seq x y z
N LEU A 1 1.41 19.91 6.18
CA LEU A 1 0.08 19.33 6.10
C LEU A 1 -0.80 19.60 7.36
N GLY A 2 -0.25 20.28 8.38
CA GLY A 2 -0.98 20.79 9.55
C GLY A 2 -1.73 19.71 10.37
N ASN A 3 -2.61 20.18 11.26
CA ASN A 3 -3.42 19.35 12.15
C ASN A 3 -4.70 18.80 11.49
N ASN A 4 -4.82 18.84 10.18
CA ASN A 4 -5.98 18.29 9.48
C ASN A 4 -5.94 16.76 9.56
N HIS A 5 -6.74 16.19 10.43
CA HIS A 5 -6.93 14.75 10.49
C HIS A 5 -7.54 14.25 9.18
N ILE A 6 -6.87 13.32 8.54
CA ILE A 6 -7.42 12.61 7.39
C ILE A 6 -8.64 11.83 7.88
N LYS A 7 -9.82 12.22 7.44
CA LYS A 7 -11.04 11.47 7.75
C LYS A 7 -10.91 10.06 7.16
N LYS A 8 -11.44 9.06 7.85
CA LYS A 8 -11.39 7.64 7.49
C LYS A 8 -11.73 7.36 6.01
N LEU A 9 -12.73 8.04 5.48
CA LEU A 9 -13.15 7.95 4.09
C LEU A 9 -13.19 9.38 3.52
N HIS A 10 -12.15 9.81 2.83
CA HIS A 10 -12.13 11.09 2.16
C HIS A 10 -11.92 10.92 0.65
N ASN A 11 -12.53 11.77 -0.12
CA ASN A 11 -12.38 11.75 -1.58
C ASN A 11 -10.96 12.22 -1.95
N LYS A 12 -10.08 11.26 -2.24
CA LYS A 12 -8.68 11.54 -2.63
C LYS A 12 -8.59 12.39 -3.90
N VAL A 13 -9.59 12.33 -4.80
CA VAL A 13 -9.61 13.10 -6.04
C VAL A 13 -9.86 14.58 -5.79
N GLU A 14 -10.64 14.94 -4.78
CA GLU A 14 -10.93 16.33 -4.41
C GLU A 14 -9.98 16.87 -3.34
N SER A 15 -9.38 15.99 -2.56
CA SER A 15 -8.45 16.37 -1.50
C SER A 15 -7.14 16.93 -2.04
N HIS A 16 -6.65 18.01 -1.47
CA HIS A 16 -5.31 18.55 -1.78
C HIS A 16 -4.17 17.69 -1.22
N ILE A 17 -4.45 16.78 -0.28
CA ILE A 17 -3.39 16.01 0.41
C ILE A 17 -2.53 15.20 -0.55
N PRO A 18 -3.06 14.34 -1.46
CA PRO A 18 -2.22 13.58 -2.37
C PRO A 18 -1.36 14.47 -3.26
N TYR A 19 -1.93 15.55 -3.78
CA TYR A 19 -1.24 16.50 -4.64
C TYR A 19 -0.10 17.22 -3.92
N VAL A 20 -0.37 17.81 -2.76
CA VAL A 20 0.65 18.52 -1.97
C VAL A 20 1.74 17.56 -1.49
N THR A 21 1.37 16.32 -1.11
CA THR A 21 2.33 15.29 -0.70
C THR A 21 3.26 14.90 -1.85
N PHE A 22 2.73 14.73 -3.05
CA PHE A 22 3.51 14.45 -4.25
C PHE A 22 4.54 15.56 -4.51
N LEU A 23 4.09 16.83 -4.57
CA LEU A 23 4.97 17.95 -4.81
C LEU A 23 6.05 18.11 -3.74
N ALA A 24 5.66 17.99 -2.46
CA ALA A 24 6.60 18.09 -1.34
C ALA A 24 7.64 16.96 -1.35
N ALA A 25 7.21 15.72 -1.62
CA ALA A 25 8.11 14.57 -1.68
C ALA A 25 9.09 14.67 -2.85
N THR A 26 8.61 15.04 -4.04
CA THR A 26 9.43 15.23 -5.24
C THR A 26 10.46 16.35 -5.04
N ALA A 27 10.01 17.51 -4.55
CA ALA A 27 10.89 18.66 -4.31
C ALA A 27 11.95 18.34 -3.24
N TYR A 28 11.55 17.72 -2.14
CA TYR A 28 12.49 17.35 -1.07
C TYR A 28 13.51 16.32 -1.56
N TYR A 29 13.08 15.28 -2.27
CA TYR A 29 13.97 14.26 -2.83
C TYR A 29 14.98 14.88 -3.80
N HIS A 30 14.52 15.74 -4.71
CA HIS A 30 15.40 16.45 -5.65
C HIS A 30 16.41 17.33 -4.92
N ALA A 31 15.96 18.11 -3.92
CA ALA A 31 16.84 18.98 -3.13
C ALA A 31 17.89 18.18 -2.36
N LEU A 32 17.50 17.02 -1.79
CA LEU A 32 18.42 16.12 -1.10
C LEU A 32 19.50 15.56 -2.06
N LYS A 33 19.09 15.10 -3.24
CA LYS A 33 20.01 14.58 -4.27
C LYS A 33 20.96 15.65 -4.80
N SER A 34 20.48 16.86 -5.01
CA SER A 34 21.33 18.00 -5.39
C SER A 34 22.37 18.33 -4.31
N ALA A 35 21.96 18.33 -3.03
CA ALA A 35 22.88 18.55 -1.91
C ALA A 35 23.93 17.43 -1.78
N GLU A 36 23.59 16.19 -2.06
CA GLU A 36 24.53 15.06 -2.09
C GLU A 36 25.54 15.20 -3.24
N LYS A 37 25.09 15.62 -4.44
CA LYS A 37 25.97 15.86 -5.61
C LYS A 37 26.92 17.02 -5.37
N LYS A 38 26.43 18.14 -4.84
CA LYS A 38 27.24 19.32 -4.50
C LYS A 38 28.40 19.02 -3.53
N LYS A 39 28.22 18.02 -2.64
CA LYS A 39 29.30 17.58 -1.74
C LYS A 39 30.38 16.75 -2.44
N LYS A 40 30.06 16.14 -3.58
CA LYS A 40 30.96 15.22 -4.32
C LYS A 40 31.63 15.87 -5.52
N GLU A 41 31.04 16.91 -6.07
CA GLU A 41 31.42 17.54 -7.34
C GLU A 41 31.59 19.05 -7.12
N ASP A 42 32.83 19.56 -7.12
CA ASP A 42 33.15 20.98 -6.85
C ASP A 42 32.48 21.96 -7.86
N ASN A 43 32.18 21.49 -9.07
CA ASN A 43 31.59 22.32 -10.14
C ASN A 43 30.10 21.94 -10.42
N TYR A 44 29.40 21.31 -9.48
CA TYR A 44 28.01 20.95 -9.67
C TYR A 44 27.11 22.18 -9.84
N VAL A 45 26.46 22.28 -10.99
CA VAL A 45 25.41 23.29 -11.25
C VAL A 45 24.07 22.73 -10.84
N GLU A 46 23.39 23.43 -9.95
CA GLU A 46 22.07 23.02 -9.49
C GLU A 46 21.03 23.15 -10.61
N ASP A 47 20.33 22.05 -10.88
CA ASP A 47 19.17 22.05 -11.75
C ASP A 47 17.92 22.31 -10.89
N ASN A 48 17.17 23.33 -11.24
CA ASN A 48 15.93 23.71 -10.56
C ASN A 48 14.68 23.25 -11.33
N HIS A 49 14.86 22.37 -12.30
CA HIS A 49 13.78 21.74 -13.05
C HIS A 49 13.76 20.22 -12.86
N VAL A 50 12.59 19.69 -12.51
CA VAL A 50 12.33 18.25 -12.43
C VAL A 50 11.33 17.88 -13.50
N GLU A 51 11.75 17.10 -14.47
CA GLU A 51 10.88 16.56 -15.50
C GLU A 51 10.48 15.12 -15.18
N ILE A 52 9.19 14.84 -15.17
CA ILE A 52 8.59 13.51 -14.96
C ILE A 52 7.85 13.14 -16.24
N GLU A 53 8.43 12.23 -17.01
CA GLU A 53 7.88 11.76 -18.27
C GLU A 53 6.53 11.05 -18.11
N TYR A 54 6.40 10.26 -17.02
CA TYR A 54 5.22 9.48 -16.77
C TYR A 54 5.01 9.26 -15.27
N PHE A 55 3.83 9.63 -14.78
CA PHE A 55 3.45 9.51 -13.39
C PHE A 55 2.30 8.52 -13.21
N GLN A 56 2.37 7.69 -12.20
CA GLN A 56 1.27 6.81 -11.84
C GLN A 56 0.80 7.04 -10.41
N THR A 57 -0.50 6.99 -10.23
CA THR A 57 -1.17 7.05 -8.93
C THR A 57 -2.25 5.97 -8.85
N MET A 58 -2.93 5.86 -7.71
CA MET A 58 -3.99 4.89 -7.50
C MET A 58 -5.12 5.43 -6.63
N LEU A 59 -6.31 4.85 -6.81
CA LEU A 59 -7.52 5.14 -6.05
C LEU A 59 -8.07 3.88 -5.40
N PRO A 60 -8.64 4.00 -4.18
CA PRO A 60 -9.25 2.88 -3.49
C PRO A 60 -10.57 2.46 -4.15
N ILE A 61 -10.86 1.18 -4.08
CA ILE A 61 -12.05 0.58 -4.68
C ILE A 61 -13.34 1.23 -4.17
N TRP A 62 -13.43 1.53 -2.86
CA TRP A 62 -14.65 2.12 -2.28
C TRP A 62 -15.05 3.43 -2.94
N LEU A 63 -14.07 4.28 -3.28
CA LEU A 63 -14.33 5.58 -3.91
C LEU A 63 -14.87 5.39 -5.33
N LEU A 64 -14.28 4.49 -6.08
CA LEU A 64 -14.67 4.17 -7.45
C LEU A 64 -16.08 3.55 -7.49
N LYS A 65 -16.37 2.62 -6.58
CA LYS A 65 -17.71 1.99 -6.49
C LYS A 65 -18.79 2.98 -6.05
N ARG A 66 -18.51 3.81 -5.05
CA ARG A 66 -19.45 4.78 -4.53
C ARG A 66 -19.94 5.77 -5.59
N LEU A 67 -19.03 6.23 -6.44
CA LEU A 67 -19.33 7.24 -7.45
C LEU A 67 -19.81 6.64 -8.78
N ASN A 68 -19.70 5.32 -8.95
CA ASN A 68 -20.04 4.60 -10.18
C ASN A 68 -19.36 5.12 -11.46
N LYS A 69 -18.17 5.71 -11.34
CA LYS A 69 -17.47 6.45 -12.39
C LYS A 69 -15.98 6.11 -12.42
N PHE A 70 -15.65 4.82 -12.63
CA PHE A 70 -14.26 4.33 -12.56
C PHE A 70 -13.30 5.13 -13.45
N SER A 71 -13.54 5.12 -14.76
CA SER A 71 -12.63 5.78 -15.73
C SER A 71 -12.58 7.29 -15.52
N GLU A 72 -13.72 7.94 -15.30
CA GLU A 72 -13.79 9.40 -15.07
C GLU A 72 -12.99 9.81 -13.83
N MET A 73 -13.10 9.04 -12.73
CA MET A 73 -12.39 9.36 -11.50
C MET A 73 -10.89 9.10 -11.59
N GLN A 74 -10.49 8.03 -12.30
CA GLN A 74 -9.09 7.74 -12.57
C GLN A 74 -8.46 8.82 -13.44
N GLU A 75 -9.13 9.21 -14.52
CA GLU A 75 -8.68 10.31 -15.38
C GLU A 75 -8.57 11.62 -14.61
N LYS A 76 -9.61 12.00 -13.87
CA LYS A 76 -9.62 13.21 -13.04
C LYS A 76 -8.51 13.22 -12.00
N MET A 77 -8.19 12.07 -11.42
CA MET A 77 -7.07 11.95 -10.48
C MET A 77 -5.73 12.12 -11.18
N ALA A 78 -5.50 11.50 -12.32
CA ALA A 78 -4.27 11.62 -13.11
C ALA A 78 -4.04 13.06 -13.58
N GLN A 79 -5.04 13.71 -14.13
CA GLN A 79 -5.00 15.08 -14.65
C GLN A 79 -4.57 16.13 -13.61
N ARG A 80 -4.78 15.87 -12.32
CA ARG A 80 -4.35 16.79 -11.25
C ARG A 80 -2.84 16.94 -11.13
N PHE A 81 -2.10 15.96 -11.60
CA PHE A 81 -0.64 15.95 -11.50
C PHE A 81 0.05 16.39 -12.78
N ILE A 82 -0.63 16.32 -13.92
CA ILE A 82 -0.09 16.68 -15.24
C ILE A 82 0.02 18.19 -15.35
N GLY A 83 1.15 18.68 -15.89
CA GLY A 83 1.45 20.09 -16.08
C GLY A 83 2.67 20.56 -15.31
N SER A 84 2.90 21.88 -15.29
CA SER A 84 4.00 22.52 -14.57
C SER A 84 3.55 23.03 -13.20
N HIS A 85 4.36 22.79 -12.18
CA HIS A 85 4.09 23.13 -10.78
C HIS A 85 5.29 23.86 -10.18
N GLN A 86 5.06 25.03 -9.59
CA GLN A 86 6.09 25.81 -8.90
C GLN A 86 6.09 25.45 -7.42
N VAL A 87 7.27 25.08 -6.90
CA VAL A 87 7.45 24.67 -5.50
C VAL A 87 8.63 25.40 -4.89
N LYS A 88 8.42 25.99 -3.72
CA LYS A 88 9.49 26.59 -2.94
C LYS A 88 9.89 25.69 -1.79
N VAL A 89 11.14 25.25 -1.78
CA VAL A 89 11.74 24.49 -0.68
C VAL A 89 12.32 25.49 0.32
N LEU A 90 11.83 25.41 1.58
CA LEU A 90 12.27 26.30 2.69
C LEU A 90 13.12 25.57 3.73
N THR A 91 13.51 24.32 3.47
CA THR A 91 14.36 23.54 4.37
C THR A 91 15.75 24.15 4.42
N LEU A 92 16.22 24.49 5.64
CA LEU A 92 17.52 25.13 5.87
C LEU A 92 18.66 24.34 5.21
N GLY A 93 19.45 25.02 4.37
CA GLY A 93 20.55 24.45 3.59
C GLY A 93 20.12 23.72 2.31
N MET A 94 18.83 23.77 1.95
CA MET A 94 18.26 23.19 0.72
C MET A 94 17.30 24.17 0.03
N GLU A 95 17.32 25.45 0.44
CA GLU A 95 16.39 26.46 -0.04
C GLU A 95 16.53 26.66 -1.55
N ARG A 96 15.40 26.56 -2.25
CA ARG A 96 15.32 26.79 -3.71
C ARG A 96 13.91 26.95 -4.21
N ASP A 97 13.77 27.62 -5.33
CA ASP A 97 12.57 27.58 -6.15
C ASP A 97 12.75 26.46 -7.19
N LEU A 98 11.74 25.58 -7.32
CA LEU A 98 11.79 24.39 -8.16
C LEU A 98 10.57 24.35 -9.07
N GLU A 99 10.77 24.05 -10.34
CA GLU A 99 9.73 23.74 -11.28
C GLU A 99 9.65 22.22 -11.46
N ILE A 100 8.45 21.63 -11.26
CA ILE A 100 8.18 20.22 -11.48
C ILE A 100 7.21 20.11 -12.64
N THR A 101 7.65 19.52 -13.74
CA THR A 101 6.81 19.29 -14.92
C THR A 101 6.48 17.80 -15.05
N VAL A 102 5.19 17.46 -15.03
CA VAL A 102 4.69 16.10 -15.30
C VAL A 102 4.08 16.08 -16.69
N LYS A 103 4.66 15.30 -17.62
CA LYS A 103 4.22 15.27 -19.02
C LYS A 103 2.97 14.43 -19.22
N ASP A 104 2.89 13.29 -18.55
CA ASP A 104 1.79 12.34 -18.70
C ASP A 104 1.59 11.53 -17.43
N GLY A 105 0.40 10.97 -17.25
CA GLY A 105 0.12 10.15 -16.08
C GLY A 105 -1.14 9.33 -16.17
N THR A 106 -1.22 8.29 -15.34
CA THR A 106 -2.40 7.44 -15.21
C THR A 106 -2.73 7.17 -13.76
N CYS A 107 -3.98 6.80 -13.51
CA CYS A 107 -4.44 6.36 -12.21
C CYS A 107 -4.91 4.90 -12.27
N ARG A 108 -4.46 4.08 -11.34
CA ARG A 108 -4.79 2.66 -11.22
C ARG A 108 -5.75 2.41 -10.06
N ILE A 109 -6.15 1.16 -9.88
CA ILE A 109 -7.03 0.72 -8.79
C ILE A 109 -6.15 0.06 -7.72
N GLU A 110 -6.31 0.48 -6.45
CA GLU A 110 -5.68 -0.19 -5.31
C GLU A 110 -6.07 -1.67 -5.29
N SER A 111 -5.23 -2.53 -4.77
CA SER A 111 -5.34 -4.00 -4.80
C SER A 111 -5.15 -4.62 -6.20
N GLU A 112 -5.83 -4.14 -7.24
CA GLU A 112 -5.66 -4.67 -8.60
C GLU A 112 -4.23 -4.46 -9.13
N VAL A 113 -3.64 -3.31 -8.86
CA VAL A 113 -2.30 -2.96 -9.36
C VAL A 113 -1.21 -3.86 -8.77
N ALA A 114 -1.39 -4.39 -7.57
CA ALA A 114 -0.43 -5.28 -6.91
C ALA A 114 -0.13 -6.57 -7.71
N ARG A 115 -1.10 -7.03 -8.54
CA ARG A 115 -0.90 -8.21 -9.41
C ARG A 115 0.34 -8.11 -10.30
N TRP A 116 0.73 -6.89 -10.66
CA TRP A 116 1.91 -6.69 -11.51
C TRP A 116 3.20 -6.96 -10.75
N ALA A 117 3.31 -6.55 -9.49
CA ALA A 117 4.45 -6.88 -8.63
C ALA A 117 4.51 -8.37 -8.26
N ILE A 118 3.34 -9.02 -8.11
CA ILE A 118 3.28 -10.48 -7.90
C ILE A 118 3.76 -11.22 -9.15
N LYS A 119 3.51 -10.66 -10.34
CA LYS A 119 3.77 -11.31 -11.63
C LYS A 119 5.16 -11.04 -12.19
N LYS A 120 5.71 -9.83 -11.98
CA LYS A 120 6.93 -9.34 -12.61
C LYS A 120 7.87 -8.69 -11.60
N ASP A 121 9.16 -8.83 -11.84
CA ASP A 121 10.19 -8.03 -11.18
C ASP A 121 10.35 -6.64 -11.85
N PHE A 122 11.29 -5.84 -11.36
CA PHE A 122 11.54 -4.52 -11.92
C PHE A 122 12.27 -4.52 -13.27
N GLU A 123 12.84 -5.64 -13.67
CA GLU A 123 13.42 -5.90 -14.98
C GLU A 123 12.40 -6.46 -15.97
N LEU A 124 11.13 -6.56 -15.56
CA LEU A 124 9.98 -7.09 -16.32
C LEU A 124 10.05 -8.60 -16.59
N ASN A 125 10.91 -9.34 -15.90
CA ASN A 125 10.92 -10.80 -15.94
C ASN A 125 9.76 -11.36 -15.09
N ASP A 126 9.35 -12.59 -15.39
CA ASP A 126 8.37 -13.27 -14.55
C ASP A 126 8.97 -13.60 -13.18
N GLN A 127 8.25 -13.25 -12.11
CA GLN A 127 8.59 -13.67 -10.75
C GLN A 127 8.54 -15.21 -10.67
N PRO A 128 9.54 -15.86 -10.03
CA PRO A 128 9.56 -17.32 -9.90
C PRO A 128 8.26 -17.89 -9.31
N ASP A 129 7.74 -17.21 -8.29
CA ASP A 129 6.56 -17.63 -7.56
C ASP A 129 5.24 -17.34 -8.30
N ALA A 130 5.27 -16.55 -9.38
CA ALA A 130 4.07 -16.27 -10.17
C ALA A 130 3.46 -17.53 -10.81
N LYS A 131 4.28 -18.56 -11.04
CA LYS A 131 3.86 -19.84 -11.63
C LYS A 131 2.79 -20.56 -10.81
N GLN A 132 2.80 -20.41 -9.48
CA GLN A 132 1.81 -21.02 -8.59
C GLN A 132 0.38 -20.50 -8.82
N PHE A 133 0.24 -19.30 -9.41
CA PHE A 133 -1.05 -18.67 -9.70
C PHE A 133 -1.57 -18.96 -11.11
N LYS A 134 -0.83 -19.73 -11.94
CA LYS A 134 -1.16 -19.95 -13.35
C LYS A 134 -2.56 -20.51 -13.56
N ASN A 135 -2.96 -21.44 -12.70
CA ASN A 135 -4.21 -22.21 -12.84
C ASN A 135 -5.26 -21.82 -11.78
N TYR A 136 -4.96 -20.88 -10.90
CA TYR A 136 -5.83 -20.52 -9.78
C TYR A 136 -6.33 -19.09 -9.92
N ASP A 137 -7.60 -18.89 -9.59
CA ASP A 137 -8.12 -17.56 -9.34
C ASP A 137 -7.53 -17.06 -8.00
N VAL A 138 -7.20 -15.78 -7.92
CA VAL A 138 -6.49 -15.19 -6.78
C VAL A 138 -7.30 -14.06 -6.19
N VAL A 139 -7.52 -14.08 -4.90
CA VAL A 139 -8.04 -12.93 -4.15
C VAL A 139 -6.84 -12.10 -3.67
N ALA A 140 -6.62 -10.96 -4.28
CA ALA A 140 -5.64 -9.97 -3.85
C ALA A 140 -6.25 -9.13 -2.71
N CYS A 141 -5.66 -9.21 -1.51
CA CYS A 141 -6.20 -8.66 -0.28
C CYS A 141 -5.30 -7.52 0.23
N ASP A 142 -5.62 -6.29 -0.08
CA ASP A 142 -4.94 -5.10 0.45
C ASP A 142 -5.53 -4.74 1.81
N LEU A 143 -4.86 -5.13 2.88
CA LEU A 143 -5.29 -4.87 4.24
C LEU A 143 -4.75 -3.54 4.74
N GLY A 144 -5.63 -2.54 4.76
CA GLY A 144 -5.34 -1.18 5.20
C GLY A 144 -5.77 -0.87 6.64
N GLY A 145 -5.29 0.23 7.19
CA GLY A 145 -5.69 0.67 8.54
C GLY A 145 -7.14 1.14 8.64
N GLY A 146 -7.74 1.57 7.54
CA GLY A 146 -9.11 2.11 7.47
C GLY A 146 -10.07 1.33 6.59
N THR A 147 -9.56 0.70 5.54
CA THR A 147 -10.32 -0.08 4.55
C THR A 147 -9.50 -1.27 4.12
N ASP A 148 -10.17 -2.34 3.70
CA ASP A 148 -9.55 -3.44 3.01
C ASP A 148 -10.09 -3.47 1.58
N ASP A 149 -9.21 -3.39 0.61
CA ASP A 149 -9.56 -3.45 -0.80
C ASP A 149 -9.21 -4.83 -1.38
N LEU A 150 -10.20 -5.51 -1.94
CA LEU A 150 -10.10 -6.88 -2.42
C LEU A 150 -10.34 -6.93 -3.92
N ALA A 151 -9.49 -7.67 -4.65
CA ALA A 151 -9.67 -7.90 -6.08
C ALA A 151 -9.61 -9.39 -6.41
N LEU A 152 -10.66 -9.92 -7.02
CA LEU A 152 -10.67 -11.28 -7.57
C LEU A 152 -10.03 -11.26 -8.96
N LEU A 153 -8.87 -11.85 -9.06
CA LEU A 153 -8.03 -11.94 -10.26
C LEU A 153 -8.20 -13.33 -10.88
N PRO A 154 -8.66 -13.45 -12.13
CA PRO A 154 -8.69 -14.73 -12.81
C PRO A 154 -7.32 -15.38 -12.93
N ALA A 155 -7.31 -16.70 -13.14
CA ALA A 155 -6.13 -17.54 -13.26
C ALA A 155 -5.01 -16.90 -14.12
N GLY A 156 -3.79 -16.96 -13.60
CA GLY A 156 -2.62 -16.32 -14.19
C GLY A 156 -2.54 -14.81 -13.89
N LEU A 157 -3.17 -14.36 -12.80
CA LEU A 157 -3.16 -12.96 -12.35
C LEU A 157 -3.65 -11.99 -13.44
N LYS A 158 -4.73 -12.37 -14.14
CA LYS A 158 -5.35 -11.49 -15.14
C LYS A 158 -6.11 -10.36 -14.45
N ALA A 159 -6.47 -9.32 -15.22
CA ALA A 159 -7.29 -8.22 -14.70
C ALA A 159 -8.65 -8.74 -14.19
N PRO A 160 -9.26 -8.10 -13.19
CA PRO A 160 -10.62 -8.39 -12.76
C PRO A 160 -11.59 -8.40 -13.94
N LYS A 161 -12.54 -9.35 -13.94
CA LYS A 161 -13.48 -9.50 -15.07
C LYS A 161 -14.48 -8.36 -15.15
N ASP A 162 -14.91 -7.88 -14.01
CA ASP A 162 -15.98 -6.91 -13.87
C ASP A 162 -15.84 -6.14 -12.54
N ARG A 163 -16.83 -5.31 -12.26
CA ARG A 163 -16.87 -4.51 -11.03
C ARG A 163 -17.17 -5.34 -9.77
N ASP A 164 -17.80 -6.47 -9.92
CA ASP A 164 -18.14 -7.36 -8.80
C ASP A 164 -16.91 -8.16 -8.36
N SER A 165 -15.92 -8.27 -9.24
CA SER A 165 -14.58 -8.76 -8.92
C SER A 165 -13.76 -7.80 -8.03
N LEU A 166 -14.30 -6.63 -7.68
CA LEU A 166 -13.67 -5.63 -6.82
C LEU A 166 -14.56 -5.38 -5.61
N VAL A 167 -14.05 -5.56 -4.40
CA VAL A 167 -14.78 -5.33 -3.15
C VAL A 167 -13.95 -4.44 -2.24
N SER A 168 -14.59 -3.49 -1.58
CA SER A 168 -13.95 -2.70 -0.51
C SER A 168 -14.73 -2.89 0.78
N ASN A 169 -14.04 -3.40 1.80
CA ASN A 169 -14.60 -3.60 3.11
C ASN A 169 -14.19 -2.43 4.02
N THR A 170 -15.20 -1.74 4.55
CA THR A 170 -15.02 -0.62 5.48
C THR A 170 -15.48 -0.98 6.90
N GLU A 171 -15.97 -2.19 7.10
CA GLU A 171 -16.36 -2.71 8.40
C GLU A 171 -15.11 -3.19 9.17
N ALA A 172 -15.15 -3.06 10.49
CA ALA A 172 -14.06 -3.45 11.39
C ALA A 172 -12.65 -2.99 10.92
N PRO A 173 -12.39 -1.67 10.81
CA PRO A 173 -11.06 -1.18 10.44
C PRO A 173 -10.03 -1.50 11.51
N PHE A 174 -8.78 -1.74 11.09
CA PHE A 174 -7.69 -2.07 12.01
C PHE A 174 -7.46 -1.01 13.09
N LEU A 175 -7.52 0.26 12.74
CA LEU A 175 -7.35 1.34 13.72
C LEU A 175 -8.48 1.40 14.76
N VAL A 176 -9.69 1.00 14.41
CA VAL A 176 -10.81 0.89 15.37
C VAL A 176 -10.58 -0.31 16.29
N HIS A 177 -10.10 -1.43 15.75
CA HIS A 177 -9.74 -2.60 16.56
C HIS A 177 -8.62 -2.27 17.56
N LEU A 178 -7.56 -1.59 17.12
CA LEU A 178 -6.48 -1.16 18.00
C LEU A 178 -6.95 -0.15 19.07
N GLU A 179 -7.86 0.77 18.73
CA GLU A 179 -8.40 1.69 19.70
C GLU A 179 -9.24 0.98 20.78
N ASN A 180 -9.98 -0.05 20.40
CA ASN A 180 -10.70 -0.90 21.34
C ASN A 180 -9.74 -1.69 22.25
N LEU A 181 -8.68 -2.27 21.68
CA LEU A 181 -7.62 -2.93 22.44
C LEU A 181 -6.98 -1.96 23.44
N ARG A 182 -6.61 -0.77 22.97
CA ARG A 182 -6.03 0.27 23.82
C ARG A 182 -6.94 0.62 24.99
N LYS A 183 -8.20 0.95 24.71
CA LYS A 183 -9.17 1.37 25.75
C LYS A 183 -9.48 0.29 26.78
N ASN A 184 -9.59 -0.96 26.32
CA ASN A 184 -10.07 -2.04 27.16
C ASN A 184 -8.95 -2.76 27.93
N LYS A 185 -7.71 -2.76 27.42
CA LYS A 185 -6.62 -3.57 28.00
C LYS A 185 -5.29 -2.83 28.15
N LEU A 186 -5.07 -1.70 27.47
CA LEU A 186 -3.76 -1.06 27.38
C LEU A 186 -3.78 0.45 27.62
N LEU A 187 -4.84 0.96 28.28
CA LEU A 187 -5.03 2.40 28.47
C LEU A 187 -3.87 3.06 29.25
N GLU A 188 -3.32 2.35 30.23
CA GLU A 188 -2.21 2.83 31.05
C GLU A 188 -0.86 2.86 30.32
N HIS A 189 -0.76 2.16 29.18
CA HIS A 189 0.48 2.01 28.44
C HIS A 189 0.59 2.91 27.22
N PHE A 190 -0.54 3.37 26.66
CA PHE A 190 -0.56 4.15 25.42
C PHE A 190 -1.53 5.32 25.47
N GLU A 191 -1.04 6.51 25.20
CA GLU A 191 -1.85 7.74 25.19
C GLU A 191 -2.81 7.77 23.99
N SER A 192 -2.40 7.22 22.85
CA SER A 192 -3.17 7.23 21.61
C SER A 192 -3.11 5.91 20.86
N VAL A 193 -4.09 5.68 19.98
CA VAL A 193 -4.08 4.53 19.05
C VAL A 193 -2.85 4.56 18.14
N ARG A 194 -2.35 5.73 17.79
CA ARG A 194 -1.15 5.88 16.94
C ARG A 194 0.13 5.48 17.68
N ASP A 195 0.21 5.74 18.97
CA ASP A 195 1.32 5.27 19.80
C ASP A 195 1.32 3.74 19.91
N LEU A 196 0.15 3.12 20.14
CA LEU A 196 -0.01 1.67 20.12
C LEU A 196 0.34 1.09 18.74
N GLU A 197 -0.20 1.66 17.67
CA GLU A 197 0.10 1.24 16.30
C GLU A 197 1.61 1.26 16.03
N LYS A 198 2.28 2.37 16.30
CA LYS A 198 3.73 2.52 16.15
C LYS A 198 4.50 1.49 16.99
N PHE A 199 4.08 1.26 18.22
CA PHE A 199 4.69 0.26 19.10
C PHE A 199 4.57 -1.14 18.51
N ILE A 200 3.41 -1.53 17.98
CA ILE A 200 3.21 -2.84 17.34
C ILE A 200 4.12 -2.98 16.12
N TYR A 201 4.08 -2.04 15.17
CA TYR A 201 4.93 -2.09 13.98
C TYR A 201 6.44 -2.19 14.30
N THR A 202 6.88 -1.54 15.36
CA THR A 202 8.30 -1.55 15.78
C THR A 202 8.71 -2.85 16.46
N ASN A 203 7.76 -3.58 17.07
CA ASN A 203 8.08 -4.69 17.96
C ASN A 203 7.50 -6.04 17.53
N ILE A 204 6.61 -6.11 16.53
CA ILE A 204 5.89 -7.34 16.14
C ILE A 204 6.83 -8.49 15.77
N GLN A 205 7.99 -8.19 15.21
CA GLN A 205 9.00 -9.19 14.83
C GLN A 205 9.89 -9.64 16.02
N LYS A 206 9.75 -8.99 17.19
CA LYS A 206 10.53 -9.34 18.37
C LYS A 206 9.88 -10.49 19.14
N THR A 207 10.69 -11.28 19.81
CA THR A 207 10.20 -12.35 20.70
C THR A 207 9.31 -11.81 21.80
N LYS A 208 9.63 -10.60 22.33
CA LYS A 208 8.88 -9.92 23.38
C LYS A 208 8.59 -8.47 23.01
N MET A 209 7.37 -8.03 23.24
CA MET A 209 6.92 -6.65 23.07
C MET A 209 6.91 -5.94 24.41
N ILE A 210 8.08 -5.39 24.79
CA ILE A 210 8.27 -4.73 26.09
C ILE A 210 8.01 -3.23 25.98
N ARG A 211 7.07 -2.73 26.74
CA ARG A 211 6.85 -1.29 26.96
C ARG A 211 7.55 -0.87 28.25
N THR A 212 8.36 0.18 28.17
CA THR A 212 9.00 0.78 29.34
C THR A 212 8.27 2.08 29.69
N ASP A 213 7.83 2.21 30.92
CA ASP A 213 7.28 3.46 31.43
C ASP A 213 8.40 4.50 31.57
N GLY A 214 8.18 5.68 30.97
CA GLY A 214 9.19 6.73 30.89
C GLY A 214 9.49 7.41 32.25
N ASN A 215 8.55 7.36 33.20
CA ASN A 215 8.69 8.01 34.48
C ASN A 215 9.31 7.09 35.53
N THR A 216 8.88 5.84 35.55
CA THR A 216 9.26 4.86 36.61
C THR A 216 10.36 3.91 36.13
N GLY A 217 10.60 3.76 34.84
CA GLY A 217 11.48 2.75 34.25
C GLY A 217 10.92 1.32 34.32
N GLN A 218 9.69 1.14 34.81
CA GLN A 218 9.06 -0.16 34.90
C GLN A 218 8.82 -0.74 33.51
N LYS A 219 9.03 -2.06 33.38
CA LYS A 219 8.90 -2.80 32.11
C LYS A 219 7.66 -3.68 32.15
N PHE A 220 6.85 -3.58 31.11
CA PHE A 220 5.63 -4.36 30.93
C PHE A 220 5.75 -5.23 29.68
N ASP A 221 5.55 -6.52 29.83
CA ASP A 221 5.51 -7.46 28.70
C ASP A 221 4.06 -7.49 28.16
N LEU A 222 3.86 -6.92 26.99
CA LEU A 222 2.55 -6.81 26.34
C LEU A 222 2.37 -7.84 25.20
N THR A 223 3.27 -8.81 25.10
CA THR A 223 3.34 -9.76 23.98
C THR A 223 2.04 -10.53 23.82
N ASP A 224 1.57 -11.18 24.88
CA ASP A 224 0.41 -12.08 24.77
C ASP A 224 -0.87 -11.32 24.50
N VAL A 225 -1.10 -10.20 25.19
CA VAL A 225 -2.33 -9.40 25.01
C VAL A 225 -2.42 -8.83 23.59
N ILE A 226 -1.29 -8.40 23.00
CA ILE A 226 -1.25 -7.88 21.64
C ILE A 226 -1.40 -9.03 20.63
N LYS A 227 -0.60 -10.10 20.75
CA LYS A 227 -0.66 -11.24 19.81
C LYS A 227 -2.04 -11.90 19.80
N GLN A 228 -2.67 -12.07 20.95
CA GLN A 228 -4.03 -12.61 21.02
C GLN A 228 -5.04 -11.71 20.30
N SER A 229 -4.96 -10.40 20.52
CA SER A 229 -5.83 -9.44 19.82
C SER A 229 -5.62 -9.44 18.31
N LEU A 230 -4.39 -9.59 17.82
CA LEU A 230 -4.11 -9.70 16.39
C LEU A 230 -4.67 -11.00 15.78
N ILE A 231 -4.68 -12.10 16.53
CA ILE A 231 -5.31 -13.36 16.11
C ILE A 231 -6.83 -13.18 15.97
N GLU A 232 -7.49 -12.61 16.99
CA GLU A 232 -8.91 -12.30 16.96
C GLU A 232 -9.28 -11.41 15.75
N TYR A 233 -8.43 -10.44 15.44
CA TYR A 233 -8.63 -9.58 14.28
C TYR A 233 -8.42 -10.32 12.95
N ALA A 234 -7.41 -11.19 12.86
CA ALA A 234 -7.16 -11.99 11.67
C ALA A 234 -8.34 -12.96 11.38
N GLU A 235 -8.96 -13.56 12.40
CA GLU A 235 -10.16 -14.39 12.26
C GLU A 235 -11.31 -13.62 11.62
N ILE A 236 -11.56 -12.39 12.08
CA ILE A 236 -12.60 -11.53 11.51
C ILE A 236 -12.28 -11.21 10.04
N LYS A 237 -11.01 -10.87 9.73
CA LYS A 237 -10.63 -10.49 8.37
C LYS A 237 -10.70 -11.66 7.39
N ILE A 238 -10.20 -12.82 7.76
CA ILE A 238 -10.27 -14.01 6.92
C ILE A 238 -11.73 -14.37 6.62
N ALA A 239 -12.61 -14.37 7.63
CA ALA A 239 -14.03 -14.62 7.43
C ALA A 239 -14.69 -13.58 6.49
N GLN A 240 -14.35 -12.30 6.62
CA GLN A 240 -14.87 -11.25 5.75
C GLN A 240 -14.42 -11.42 4.29
N ILE A 241 -13.16 -11.81 4.07
CA ILE A 241 -12.58 -12.02 2.74
C ILE A 241 -13.24 -13.24 2.06
N GLU A 242 -13.38 -14.34 2.77
CA GLU A 242 -14.01 -15.55 2.26
C GLU A 242 -15.50 -15.35 1.94
N ASN A 243 -16.20 -14.58 2.77
CA ASN A 243 -17.59 -14.22 2.50
C ASN A 243 -17.73 -13.28 1.27
N ALA A 244 -16.75 -12.39 1.04
CA ALA A 244 -16.75 -11.52 -0.13
C ALA A 244 -16.53 -12.30 -1.43
N PHE A 245 -15.69 -13.32 -1.40
CA PHE A 245 -15.35 -14.15 -2.55
C PHE A 245 -15.35 -15.64 -2.15
N THR A 246 -16.54 -16.22 -2.16
CA THR A 246 -16.70 -17.66 -1.90
C THR A 246 -16.37 -18.45 -3.17
N PRO A 247 -15.38 -19.35 -3.13
CA PRO A 247 -15.04 -20.16 -4.30
C PRO A 247 -16.20 -21.12 -4.66
N PRO A 248 -16.45 -21.35 -5.97
CA PRO A 248 -17.32 -22.44 -6.41
C PRO A 248 -16.85 -23.79 -5.87
N LYS A 249 -17.77 -24.76 -5.73
CA LYS A 249 -17.47 -26.09 -5.11
C LYS A 249 -16.34 -26.87 -5.78
N ASP A 250 -16.08 -26.61 -7.05
CA ASP A 250 -15.09 -27.26 -7.90
C ASP A 250 -13.80 -26.46 -8.08
N LYS A 251 -13.66 -25.34 -7.33
CA LYS A 251 -12.49 -24.47 -7.43
C LYS A 251 -11.92 -24.11 -6.08
N GLU A 252 -10.63 -23.92 -6.08
CA GLU A 252 -9.88 -23.33 -4.98
C GLU A 252 -9.41 -21.92 -5.36
N TYR A 253 -9.42 -21.01 -4.40
CA TYR A 253 -8.82 -19.70 -4.54
C TYR A 253 -7.50 -19.65 -3.78
N LYS A 254 -6.55 -18.89 -4.31
CA LYS A 254 -5.38 -18.48 -3.54
C LYS A 254 -5.62 -17.04 -3.03
N TYR A 255 -5.21 -16.80 -1.80
CA TYR A 255 -5.35 -15.52 -1.13
C TYR A 255 -3.98 -14.91 -0.95
N VAL A 256 -3.75 -13.72 -1.51
CA VAL A 256 -2.50 -12.99 -1.34
C VAL A 256 -2.75 -11.76 -0.49
N TYR A 257 -2.24 -11.77 0.73
CA TYR A 257 -2.39 -10.69 1.69
C TYR A 257 -1.24 -9.71 1.59
N PHE A 258 -1.55 -8.43 1.50
CA PHE A 258 -0.58 -7.33 1.46
C PHE A 258 -1.19 -6.06 2.07
N GLY A 259 -0.48 -4.92 1.96
CA GLY A 259 -0.80 -3.72 2.72
C GLY A 259 -0.12 -3.69 4.08
N GLY A 260 -0.12 -2.54 4.72
CA GLY A 260 0.59 -2.36 5.99
C GLY A 260 0.08 -3.27 7.11
N VAL A 261 -1.22 -3.55 7.14
CA VAL A 261 -1.83 -4.40 8.18
C VAL A 261 -1.51 -5.87 7.96
N ALA A 262 -1.40 -6.33 6.70
CA ALA A 262 -1.03 -7.71 6.41
C ALA A 262 0.35 -8.08 6.96
N GLU A 263 1.32 -7.14 6.92
CA GLU A 263 2.64 -7.34 7.50
C GLU A 263 2.58 -7.60 9.01
N VAL A 264 1.74 -6.83 9.72
CA VAL A 264 1.52 -7.00 11.16
C VAL A 264 0.78 -8.30 11.49
N LEU A 265 -0.15 -8.71 10.63
CA LEU A 265 -0.96 -9.92 10.82
C LEU A 265 -0.32 -11.20 10.32
N LYS A 266 0.89 -11.21 9.77
CA LYS A 266 1.50 -12.36 9.12
C LYS A 266 1.44 -13.64 9.98
N GLU A 267 1.90 -13.58 11.23
CA GLU A 267 1.84 -14.71 12.17
C GLU A 267 0.40 -15.09 12.54
N ALA A 268 -0.47 -14.09 12.71
CA ALA A 268 -1.86 -14.30 13.09
C ALA A 268 -2.65 -14.98 11.94
N ILE A 269 -2.48 -14.52 10.69
CA ILE A 269 -3.08 -15.14 9.50
C ILE A 269 -2.65 -16.61 9.41
N SER A 270 -1.33 -16.90 9.51
CA SER A 270 -0.83 -18.28 9.48
C SER A 270 -1.44 -19.15 10.58
N LYS A 271 -1.55 -18.64 11.82
CA LYS A 271 -2.18 -19.38 12.92
C LYS A 271 -3.65 -19.70 12.64
N VAL A 272 -4.40 -18.69 12.24
CA VAL A 272 -5.86 -18.84 12.01
C VAL A 272 -6.13 -19.82 10.87
N THR A 273 -5.41 -19.69 9.76
CA THR A 273 -5.64 -20.54 8.58
C THR A 273 -5.20 -21.99 8.84
N LYS A 274 -4.11 -22.22 9.59
CA LYS A 274 -3.69 -23.57 10.00
C LYS A 274 -4.71 -24.27 10.89
N VAL A 275 -5.37 -23.54 11.78
CA VAL A 275 -6.45 -24.10 12.62
C VAL A 275 -7.70 -24.36 11.80
N ARG A 276 -8.04 -23.47 10.86
CA ARG A 276 -9.28 -23.54 10.07
C ARG A 276 -9.24 -24.59 8.97
N TYR A 277 -8.08 -24.79 8.33
CA TYR A 277 -7.96 -25.68 7.18
C TYR A 277 -7.03 -26.87 7.43
N ASN A 278 -5.81 -26.71 7.51
CA ASN A 278 -4.66 -27.55 7.91
C ASN A 278 -3.38 -26.82 7.47
N SER A 279 -2.22 -27.35 7.80
CA SER A 279 -0.95 -26.69 7.48
C SER A 279 -0.69 -26.60 5.98
N GLU A 280 -0.98 -27.65 5.21
CA GLU A 280 -0.73 -27.72 3.77
C GLU A 280 -1.59 -26.71 3.01
N ILE A 281 -2.91 -26.74 3.17
CA ILE A 281 -3.84 -25.78 2.54
C ILE A 281 -3.54 -24.34 2.99
N SER A 282 -3.22 -24.15 4.26
CA SER A 282 -2.86 -22.83 4.79
C SER A 282 -1.63 -22.25 4.09
N GLU A 283 -0.57 -23.04 3.93
CA GLU A 283 0.69 -22.59 3.34
C GLU A 283 0.57 -22.40 1.81
N GLU A 284 -0.21 -23.23 1.14
CA GLU A 284 -0.39 -23.15 -0.30
C GLU A 284 -1.37 -22.04 -0.73
N ASN A 285 -2.44 -21.82 0.02
CA ASN A 285 -3.54 -20.99 -0.40
C ASN A 285 -3.59 -19.61 0.29
N HIS A 286 -2.93 -19.44 1.45
CA HIS A 286 -2.95 -18.18 2.20
C HIS A 286 -1.55 -17.59 2.33
N ILE A 287 -1.19 -16.73 1.38
CA ILE A 287 0.16 -16.20 1.19
C ILE A 287 0.21 -14.74 1.66
N VAL A 288 1.03 -14.44 2.66
CA VAL A 288 1.36 -13.05 2.98
C VAL A 288 2.57 -12.65 2.13
N ALA A 289 2.38 -11.66 1.26
CA ALA A 289 3.40 -11.22 0.31
C ALA A 289 4.66 -10.72 1.03
N GLU A 290 5.82 -10.98 0.43
CA GLU A 290 7.04 -10.27 0.80
C GLU A 290 6.89 -8.78 0.49
N ASN A 291 7.45 -7.91 1.33
CA ASN A 291 7.30 -6.47 1.21
C ASN A 291 5.82 -6.03 1.11
N ALA A 292 4.94 -6.71 1.85
CA ALA A 292 3.49 -6.56 1.77
C ALA A 292 3.02 -5.10 1.75
N ARG A 293 3.65 -4.24 2.56
CA ARG A 293 3.33 -2.81 2.66
C ARG A 293 3.53 -2.04 1.35
N LEU A 294 4.45 -2.47 0.52
CA LEU A 294 4.87 -1.75 -0.69
C LEU A 294 4.33 -2.38 -1.98
N LEU A 295 3.56 -3.46 -1.90
CA LEU A 295 3.21 -4.26 -3.08
C LEU A 295 2.42 -3.47 -4.14
N ASN A 296 1.49 -2.61 -3.75
CA ASN A 296 0.81 -1.71 -4.67
C ASN A 296 1.79 -0.73 -5.36
N LEU A 297 2.73 -0.17 -4.58
CA LEU A 297 3.75 0.73 -5.14
C LEU A 297 4.66 0.00 -6.13
N TYR A 298 5.07 -1.22 -5.81
CA TYR A 298 5.86 -2.04 -6.71
C TYR A 298 5.09 -2.41 -7.99
N GLY A 299 3.78 -2.64 -7.89
CA GLY A 299 2.92 -2.81 -9.06
C GLY A 299 2.88 -1.59 -9.97
N LEU A 300 2.82 -0.38 -9.40
CA LEU A 300 2.93 0.87 -10.17
C LEU A 300 4.32 1.02 -10.81
N GLU A 301 5.39 0.67 -10.10
CA GLU A 301 6.76 0.72 -10.64
C GLU A 301 6.93 -0.22 -11.84
N VAL A 302 6.49 -1.46 -11.74
CA VAL A 302 6.51 -2.44 -12.86
C VAL A 302 5.77 -1.89 -14.07
N LEU A 303 4.58 -1.31 -13.88
CA LEU A 303 3.81 -0.71 -14.96
C LEU A 303 4.50 0.52 -15.58
N SER A 304 5.14 1.36 -14.75
CA SER A 304 5.88 2.53 -15.23
C SER A 304 7.05 2.12 -16.11
N ARG A 305 7.81 1.10 -15.71
CA ARG A 305 8.92 0.56 -16.49
C ARG A 305 8.45 -0.08 -17.80
N ALA A 306 7.35 -0.82 -17.76
CA ALA A 306 6.74 -1.39 -18.96
C ALA A 306 6.30 -0.29 -19.95
N GLU A 307 5.74 0.80 -19.48
CA GLU A 307 5.35 1.94 -20.32
C GLU A 307 6.58 2.66 -20.88
N GLN A 308 7.63 2.84 -20.11
CA GLN A 308 8.90 3.42 -20.56
C GLN A 308 9.49 2.62 -21.72
N VAL A 309 9.61 1.29 -21.58
CA VAL A 309 10.10 0.40 -22.65
C VAL A 309 9.25 0.53 -23.91
N LYS A 310 7.94 0.64 -23.77
CA LYS A 310 7.01 0.79 -24.90
C LYS A 310 7.18 2.14 -25.61
N ARG A 311 7.41 3.24 -24.88
CA ARG A 311 7.65 4.59 -25.43
C ARG A 311 8.96 4.62 -26.19
N THR A 312 10.05 4.14 -25.62
CA THR A 312 11.37 4.06 -26.28
C THR A 312 11.31 3.26 -27.60
N LYS A 313 10.56 2.14 -27.61
CA LYS A 313 10.39 1.37 -28.86
C LYS A 313 9.60 2.11 -29.94
N LYS A 314 8.59 2.90 -29.55
CA LYS A 314 7.83 3.71 -30.52
C LYS A 314 8.68 4.83 -31.12
N GLU A 315 9.47 5.51 -30.29
CA GLU A 315 10.39 6.56 -30.73
C GLU A 315 11.42 6.01 -31.71
N ALA A 316 12.01 4.84 -31.44
CA ALA A 316 12.96 4.16 -32.32
C ALA A 316 12.36 3.70 -33.64
N GLN A 317 11.04 3.51 -33.72
CA GLN A 317 10.33 3.14 -34.96
C GLN A 317 9.85 4.35 -35.77
N SER A 318 9.90 5.55 -35.20
CA SER A 318 9.49 6.80 -35.87
C SER A 318 10.66 7.58 -36.48
N ILE A 319 11.88 7.09 -36.31
CA ILE A 319 13.12 7.57 -36.92
C ILE A 319 13.48 6.67 -38.11
#